data_d26ae3f23eaadf949c95e09051f3ad66
#
_entry.id   d26ae3f23eaadf949c95e09051f3ad66
#
_cell.length_a   1.000
_cell.length_b   1.000
_cell.length_c   1.000
_cell.angle_alpha   90.00
_cell.angle_beta   90.00
_cell.angle_gamma   90.00
#
_symmetry.space_group_name_H-M   'P 1'
#
loop_
_entity.id
_entity.type
_entity.pdbx_description
1 polymer ?
#
loop_
_entity_poly.entity_id
_entity_poly.type
_entity_poly.pdbx_seq_one_letter_code
_entity_poly.pdbx_strand_id
1 'polypeptide(L)'
;HKNMVGALVIALIFGGIVQLLAAITDIRYNEQLGGTALTMYGFLWITLCTVKLVSTSSTFQFDAVLYAPINLVYAVFSGVMIFLTAYRNLTLSALHVVITLTFLATTFARLDFISELLPGWGHLIVGLMAFYHAVGSLTQAFTGKSILPLGPPLLFHTHKHVHSIAKVV
;
A
#
# COMPACT_ATOMS: atom_id res chain seq x y z
N HIS A 1 -1.43 12.88 24.56
CA HIS A 1 -1.63 13.83 23.45
C HIS A 1 -0.34 14.14 22.68
N LYS A 2 0.77 14.51 23.33
CA LYS A 2 2.03 14.90 22.63
C LYS A 2 2.59 13.78 21.75
N ASN A 3 2.59 12.53 22.21
CA ASN A 3 3.10 11.37 21.44
C ASN A 3 2.25 11.07 20.21
N MET A 4 0.93 11.28 20.28
CA MET A 4 0.03 11.08 19.13
C MET A 4 0.29 12.10 18.02
N VAL A 5 0.45 13.38 18.36
CA VAL A 5 0.77 14.43 17.37
C VAL A 5 2.09 14.13 16.66
N GLY A 6 3.13 13.75 17.43
CA GLY A 6 4.41 13.35 16.85
C GLY A 6 4.29 12.17 15.88
N ALA A 7 3.54 11.13 16.26
CA ALA A 7 3.29 9.98 15.40
C ALA A 7 2.54 10.37 14.11
N LEU A 8 1.53 11.25 14.20
CA LEU A 8 0.79 11.73 13.03
C LEU A 8 1.68 12.55 12.08
N VAL A 9 2.57 13.38 12.60
CA VAL A 9 3.52 14.15 11.78
C VAL A 9 4.51 13.21 11.08
N ILE A 10 5.04 12.21 11.76
CA ILE A 10 5.92 11.19 11.17
C ILE A 10 5.18 10.43 10.07
N ALA A 11 3.96 9.98 10.33
CA ALA A 11 3.15 9.27 9.35
C ALA A 11 2.79 10.14 8.14
N LEU A 12 2.50 11.44 8.34
CA LEU A 12 2.26 12.40 7.26
C LEU A 12 3.49 12.55 6.36
N ILE A 13 4.67 12.68 6.96
CA ILE A 13 5.91 12.87 6.20
C ILE A 13 6.30 11.59 5.47
N PHE A 14 6.48 10.48 6.19
CA PHE A 14 7.00 9.24 5.61
C PHE A 14 5.94 8.43 4.87
N GLY A 15 4.75 8.25 5.46
CA GLY A 15 3.64 7.54 4.82
C GLY A 15 2.96 8.35 3.72
N GLY A 16 3.03 9.69 3.79
CA GLY A 16 2.44 10.59 2.80
C GLY A 16 3.45 11.13 1.81
N ILE A 17 4.21 12.15 2.21
CA ILE A 17 5.04 12.96 1.28
C ILE A 17 6.16 12.11 0.65
N VAL A 18 6.94 11.39 1.46
CA VAL A 18 8.06 10.56 0.95
C VAL A 18 7.53 9.45 0.04
N GLN A 19 6.39 8.86 0.38
CA GLN A 19 5.75 7.84 -0.44
C GLN A 19 5.29 8.39 -1.80
N LEU A 20 4.76 9.63 -1.86
CA LEU A 20 4.43 10.28 -3.13
C LEU A 20 5.66 10.59 -3.99
N LEU A 21 6.78 10.97 -3.37
CA LEU A 21 8.04 11.16 -4.10
C LEU A 21 8.53 9.86 -4.72
N ALA A 22 8.42 8.74 -3.99
CA ALA A 22 8.70 7.40 -4.51
C ALA A 22 7.77 7.04 -5.68
N ALA A 23 6.46 7.34 -5.53
CA ALA A 23 5.48 7.11 -6.60
C ALA A 23 5.82 7.85 -7.90
N ILE A 24 6.20 9.13 -7.80
CA ILE A 24 6.63 9.93 -8.97
C ILE A 24 7.87 9.31 -9.62
N THR A 25 8.80 8.82 -8.81
CA THR A 25 9.99 8.15 -9.31
C THR A 25 9.64 6.87 -10.06
N ASP A 26 8.80 6.01 -9.49
CA ASP A 26 8.32 4.77 -10.13
C ASP A 26 7.65 5.07 -11.48
N ILE A 27 6.73 6.05 -11.52
CA ILE A 27 6.04 6.43 -12.76
C ILE A 27 7.03 6.91 -13.83
N ARG A 28 8.06 7.68 -13.45
CA ARG A 28 9.12 8.14 -14.37
C ARG A 28 9.94 7.00 -14.95
N TYR A 29 10.10 5.91 -14.20
CA TYR A 29 10.80 4.70 -14.64
C TYR A 29 9.87 3.64 -15.24
N ASN A 30 8.63 4.02 -15.62
CA ASN A 30 7.59 3.15 -16.20
C ASN A 30 7.11 2.01 -15.27
N GLU A 31 7.37 2.12 -13.97
CA GLU A 31 6.83 1.20 -12.95
C GLU A 31 5.40 1.65 -12.54
N GLN A 32 4.45 1.51 -13.46
CA GLN A 32 3.07 2.00 -13.27
C GLN A 32 2.38 1.36 -12.06
N LEU A 33 2.61 0.07 -11.83
CA LEU A 33 1.97 -0.66 -10.73
C LEU A 33 2.42 -0.11 -9.36
N GLY A 34 3.73 0.03 -9.15
CA GLY A 34 4.31 0.62 -7.95
C GLY A 34 3.89 2.07 -7.77
N GLY A 35 4.06 2.88 -8.82
CA GLY A 35 3.70 4.28 -8.81
C GLY A 35 2.22 4.53 -8.48
N THR A 36 1.30 3.74 -9.03
CA THR A 36 -0.14 3.84 -8.73
C THR A 36 -0.43 3.47 -7.27
N ALA A 37 0.12 2.35 -6.78
CA ALA A 37 -0.07 1.91 -5.40
C ALA A 37 0.45 2.95 -4.40
N LEU A 38 1.68 3.41 -4.60
CA LEU A 38 2.32 4.40 -3.73
C LEU A 38 1.58 5.74 -3.75
N THR A 39 1.06 6.17 -4.92
CA THR A 39 0.24 7.38 -5.03
C THR A 39 -1.03 7.26 -4.19
N MET A 40 -1.79 6.19 -4.37
CA MET A 40 -3.05 5.98 -3.66
C MET A 40 -2.82 5.93 -2.13
N TYR A 41 -1.90 5.11 -1.67
CA TYR A 41 -1.63 5.01 -0.23
C TYR A 41 -1.00 6.29 0.34
N GLY A 42 -0.16 6.99 -0.42
CA GLY A 42 0.42 8.26 0.00
C GLY A 42 -0.65 9.33 0.24
N PHE A 43 -1.61 9.47 -0.67
CA PHE A 43 -2.75 10.38 -0.48
C PHE A 43 -3.65 9.97 0.69
N LEU A 44 -3.84 8.68 0.93
CA LEU A 44 -4.55 8.21 2.12
C LEU A 44 -3.88 8.72 3.40
N TRP A 45 -2.56 8.51 3.53
CA TRP A 45 -1.81 8.96 4.70
C TRP A 45 -1.86 10.48 4.88
N ILE A 46 -1.70 11.25 3.80
CA ILE A 46 -1.84 12.71 3.86
C ILE A 46 -3.22 13.10 4.37
N THR A 47 -4.27 12.53 3.80
CA THR A 47 -5.65 12.84 4.18
C THR A 47 -5.92 12.49 5.63
N LEU A 48 -5.65 11.24 6.04
CA LEU A 48 -5.94 10.77 7.40
C LEU A 48 -5.13 11.52 8.47
N CYS A 49 -3.84 11.74 8.21
CA CYS A 49 -2.99 12.43 9.18
C CYS A 49 -3.35 13.92 9.28
N THR A 50 -3.63 14.59 8.16
CA THR A 50 -4.03 16.01 8.16
C THR A 50 -5.34 16.20 8.90
N VAL A 51 -6.37 15.40 8.60
CA VAL A 51 -7.67 15.50 9.28
C VAL A 51 -7.52 15.22 10.77
N LYS A 52 -6.76 14.19 11.18
CA LYS A 52 -6.52 13.92 12.60
C LYS A 52 -5.73 15.03 13.29
N LEU A 53 -4.73 15.63 12.64
CA LEU A 53 -3.98 16.77 13.19
C LEU A 53 -4.88 17.99 13.38
N VAL A 54 -5.71 18.30 12.38
CA VAL A 54 -6.67 19.43 12.49
C VAL A 54 -7.70 19.15 13.60
N SER A 55 -8.17 17.91 13.74
CA SER A 55 -9.11 17.51 14.80
C SER A 55 -8.50 17.53 16.22
N THR A 56 -7.19 17.69 16.37
CA THR A 56 -6.60 17.94 17.69
C THR A 56 -6.88 19.35 18.20
N SER A 57 -7.31 20.26 17.33
CA SER A 57 -7.76 21.59 17.73
C SER A 57 -9.21 21.52 18.24
N SER A 58 -9.53 22.34 19.23
CA SER A 58 -10.86 22.39 19.84
C SER A 58 -11.98 22.91 18.91
N THR A 59 -11.61 23.49 17.77
CA THR A 59 -12.53 24.18 16.85
C THR A 59 -13.04 23.29 15.71
N PHE A 60 -12.36 22.17 15.44
CA PHE A 60 -12.75 21.25 14.37
C PHE A 60 -12.78 19.82 14.88
N GLN A 61 -13.94 19.20 14.83
CA GLN A 61 -14.10 17.77 15.14
C GLN A 61 -14.60 17.04 13.91
N PHE A 62 -13.89 15.99 13.52
CA PHE A 62 -14.24 15.14 12.42
C PHE A 62 -14.80 13.81 12.95
N ASP A 63 -15.99 13.44 12.49
CA ASP A 63 -16.61 12.19 12.89
C ASP A 63 -15.78 10.99 12.39
N ALA A 64 -15.36 10.14 13.31
CA ALA A 64 -14.57 8.95 13.01
C ALA A 64 -15.29 7.97 12.08
N VAL A 65 -16.61 7.94 12.11
CA VAL A 65 -17.45 7.08 11.23
C VAL A 65 -17.24 7.41 9.76
N LEU A 66 -16.93 8.66 9.41
CA LEU A 66 -16.65 9.07 8.03
C LEU A 66 -15.37 8.46 7.45
N TYR A 67 -14.50 7.88 8.29
CA TYR A 67 -13.34 7.12 7.80
C TYR A 67 -13.70 5.71 7.32
N ALA A 68 -14.84 5.15 7.74
CA ALA A 68 -15.24 3.81 7.35
C ALA A 68 -15.38 3.65 5.82
N PRO A 69 -16.13 4.50 5.09
CA PRO A 69 -16.22 4.41 3.63
C PRO A 69 -14.86 4.64 2.93
N ILE A 70 -14.01 5.51 3.47
CA ILE A 70 -12.66 5.72 2.92
C ILE A 70 -11.86 4.42 3.01
N ASN A 71 -11.82 3.78 4.18
CA ASN A 71 -11.10 2.52 4.36
C ASN A 71 -11.68 1.40 3.48
N LEU A 72 -13.01 1.37 3.26
CA LEU A 72 -13.65 0.40 2.38
C LEU A 72 -13.20 0.58 0.91
N VAL A 73 -13.12 1.81 0.41
CA VAL A 73 -12.60 2.10 -0.93
C VAL A 73 -11.16 1.60 -1.07
N TYR A 74 -10.32 1.83 -0.04
CA TYR A 74 -8.94 1.33 -0.07
C TYR A 74 -8.84 -0.19 0.10
N ALA A 75 -9.78 -0.83 0.78
CA ALA A 75 -9.88 -2.30 0.81
C ALA A 75 -10.18 -2.86 -0.60
N VAL A 76 -11.12 -2.24 -1.33
CA VAL A 76 -11.42 -2.63 -2.72
C VAL A 76 -10.21 -2.39 -3.64
N PHE A 77 -9.57 -1.23 -3.54
CA PHE A 77 -8.36 -0.94 -4.30
C PHE A 77 -7.24 -1.96 -4.02
N SER A 78 -6.96 -2.24 -2.74
CA SER A 78 -5.96 -3.25 -2.35
C SER A 78 -6.33 -4.64 -2.84
N GLY A 79 -7.63 -4.98 -2.85
CA GLY A 79 -8.14 -6.22 -3.42
C GLY A 79 -7.82 -6.36 -4.91
N VAL A 80 -7.98 -5.30 -5.71
CA VAL A 80 -7.54 -5.28 -7.11
C VAL A 80 -6.03 -5.44 -7.22
N MET A 81 -5.28 -4.78 -6.33
CA MET A 81 -3.82 -4.89 -6.31
C MET A 81 -3.31 -6.30 -6.01
N ILE A 82 -4.06 -7.16 -5.29
CA ILE A 82 -3.71 -8.58 -5.10
C ILE A 82 -3.50 -9.27 -6.46
N PHE A 83 -4.45 -9.10 -7.39
CA PHE A 83 -4.36 -9.70 -8.72
C PHE A 83 -3.22 -9.11 -9.55
N LEU A 84 -3.08 -7.80 -9.55
CA LEU A 84 -2.05 -7.13 -10.34
C LEU A 84 -0.64 -7.48 -9.85
N THR A 85 -0.43 -7.54 -8.54
CA THR A 85 0.86 -7.89 -7.95
C THR A 85 1.17 -9.39 -8.01
N ALA A 86 0.16 -10.25 -8.19
CA ALA A 86 0.35 -11.68 -8.42
C ALA A 86 1.15 -11.99 -9.70
N TYR A 87 1.19 -11.06 -10.65
CA TYR A 87 2.07 -11.15 -11.83
C TYR A 87 3.53 -10.77 -11.53
N ARG A 88 3.82 -10.18 -10.38
CA ARG A 88 5.19 -9.76 -9.99
C ARG A 88 5.86 -10.82 -9.11
N ASN A 89 5.36 -11.02 -7.91
CA ASN A 89 5.87 -12.02 -6.97
C ASN A 89 4.88 -12.31 -5.84
N LEU A 90 5.09 -13.45 -5.19
CA LEU A 90 4.25 -13.93 -4.10
C LEU A 90 4.21 -12.94 -2.92
N THR A 91 5.37 -12.41 -2.51
CA THR A 91 5.47 -11.54 -1.33
C THR A 91 4.65 -10.26 -1.50
N LEU A 92 4.70 -9.65 -2.69
CA LEU A 92 3.95 -8.42 -2.97
C LEU A 92 2.43 -8.69 -3.03
N SER A 93 2.02 -9.82 -3.61
CA SER A 93 0.60 -10.22 -3.61
C SER A 93 0.11 -10.51 -2.17
N ALA A 94 0.88 -11.26 -1.38
CA ALA A 94 0.56 -11.54 0.02
C ALA A 94 0.48 -10.25 0.86
N LEU A 95 1.37 -9.29 0.62
CA LEU A 95 1.32 -7.97 1.25
C LEU A 95 -0.03 -7.29 1.00
N HIS A 96 -0.52 -7.29 -0.25
CA HIS A 96 -1.81 -6.67 -0.58
C HIS A 96 -3.01 -7.44 0.01
N VAL A 97 -2.90 -8.75 0.20
CA VAL A 97 -3.91 -9.51 0.98
C VAL A 97 -3.99 -8.98 2.42
N VAL A 98 -2.84 -8.83 3.09
CA VAL A 98 -2.81 -8.31 4.46
C VAL A 98 -3.30 -6.87 4.52
N ILE A 99 -2.92 -6.01 3.55
CA ILE A 99 -3.43 -4.64 3.45
C ILE A 99 -4.95 -4.62 3.31
N THR A 100 -5.52 -5.44 2.43
CA THR A 100 -6.97 -5.55 2.22
C THR A 100 -7.69 -5.93 3.51
N LEU A 101 -7.21 -6.98 4.19
CA LEU A 101 -7.77 -7.42 5.47
C LEU A 101 -7.65 -6.35 6.56
N THR A 102 -6.53 -5.62 6.58
CA THR A 102 -6.31 -4.53 7.53
C THR A 102 -7.27 -3.37 7.30
N PHE A 103 -7.54 -2.98 6.05
CA PHE A 103 -8.54 -1.94 5.74
C PHE A 103 -9.96 -2.39 6.08
N LEU A 104 -10.32 -3.64 5.81
CA LEU A 104 -11.61 -4.19 6.24
C LEU A 104 -11.74 -4.17 7.76
N ALA A 105 -10.73 -4.64 8.49
CA ALA A 105 -10.71 -4.59 9.95
C ALA A 105 -10.81 -3.13 10.45
N THR A 106 -10.09 -2.19 9.82
CA THR A 106 -10.18 -0.78 10.17
C THR A 106 -11.60 -0.24 9.94
N THR A 107 -12.25 -0.62 8.84
CA THR A 107 -13.65 -0.26 8.57
C THR A 107 -14.57 -0.73 9.69
N PHE A 108 -14.48 -2.02 10.07
CA PHE A 108 -15.31 -2.58 11.15
C PHE A 108 -15.01 -1.96 12.52
N ALA A 109 -13.74 -1.62 12.79
CA ALA A 109 -13.37 -0.92 14.02
C ALA A 109 -13.97 0.50 14.07
N ARG A 110 -14.01 1.23 12.93
CA ARG A 110 -14.66 2.56 12.87
C ARG A 110 -16.16 2.52 13.03
N LEU A 111 -16.78 1.37 12.81
CA LEU A 111 -18.20 1.12 13.02
C LEU A 111 -18.48 0.46 14.38
N ASP A 112 -17.50 0.42 15.28
CA ASP A 112 -17.57 -0.16 16.64
C ASP A 112 -17.91 -1.66 16.69
N PHE A 113 -17.74 -2.40 15.57
CA PHE A 113 -17.96 -3.85 15.57
C PHE A 113 -16.81 -4.65 16.17
N ILE A 114 -15.58 -4.12 16.11
CA ILE A 114 -14.36 -4.78 16.62
C ILE A 114 -13.44 -3.75 17.28
N SER A 115 -12.51 -4.25 18.09
CA SER A 115 -11.49 -3.41 18.75
C SER A 115 -10.51 -2.79 17.76
N GLU A 116 -10.11 -1.55 17.96
CA GLU A 116 -9.04 -0.82 17.25
C GLU A 116 -7.67 -1.51 17.35
N LEU A 117 -7.50 -2.42 18.30
CA LEU A 117 -6.25 -3.17 18.49
C LEU A 117 -5.98 -4.10 17.29
N LEU A 118 -7.02 -4.70 16.72
CA LEU A 118 -6.88 -5.64 15.60
C LEU A 118 -6.32 -4.98 14.34
N PRO A 119 -6.89 -3.88 13.81
CA PRO A 119 -6.26 -3.18 12.68
C PRO A 119 -4.90 -2.58 13.04
N GLY A 120 -4.64 -2.24 14.29
CA GLY A 120 -3.32 -1.80 14.75
C GLY A 120 -2.24 -2.86 14.50
N TRP A 121 -2.50 -4.10 14.88
CA TRP A 121 -1.61 -5.24 14.56
C TRP A 121 -1.51 -5.49 13.05
N GLY A 122 -2.61 -5.36 12.32
CA GLY A 122 -2.60 -5.44 10.86
C GLY A 122 -1.63 -4.46 10.23
N HIS A 123 -1.66 -3.18 10.62
CA HIS A 123 -0.72 -2.17 10.13
C HIS A 123 0.74 -2.47 10.47
N LEU A 124 1.01 -3.04 11.66
CA LEU A 124 2.37 -3.46 12.02
C LEU A 124 2.87 -4.57 11.10
N ILE A 125 2.05 -5.58 10.84
CA ILE A 125 2.38 -6.68 9.93
C ILE A 125 2.61 -6.16 8.51
N VAL A 126 1.74 -5.27 8.01
CA VAL A 126 1.92 -4.60 6.72
C VAL A 126 3.27 -3.91 6.65
N GLY A 127 3.64 -3.13 7.68
CA GLY A 127 4.93 -2.45 7.74
C GLY A 127 6.13 -3.40 7.67
N LEU A 128 6.09 -4.50 8.42
CA LEU A 128 7.14 -5.52 8.41
C LEU A 128 7.25 -6.23 7.05
N MET A 129 6.12 -6.59 6.44
CA MET A 129 6.10 -7.22 5.10
C MET A 129 6.57 -6.26 4.01
N ALA A 130 6.18 -4.99 4.08
CA ALA A 130 6.63 -3.96 3.14
C ALA A 130 8.14 -3.74 3.26
N PHE A 131 8.67 -3.68 4.48
CA PHE A 131 10.11 -3.58 4.73
C PHE A 131 10.87 -4.80 4.19
N TYR A 132 10.38 -6.03 4.45
CA TYR A 132 10.97 -7.24 3.88
C TYR A 132 11.01 -7.21 2.36
N HIS A 133 9.88 -6.83 1.72
CA HIS A 133 9.80 -6.72 0.27
C HIS A 133 10.77 -5.67 -0.28
N ALA A 134 10.84 -4.49 0.34
CA ALA A 134 11.72 -3.42 -0.06
C ALA A 134 13.20 -3.83 0.01
N VAL A 135 13.63 -4.45 1.11
CA VAL A 135 15.01 -4.93 1.27
C VAL A 135 15.31 -6.04 0.25
N GLY A 136 14.38 -6.97 0.02
CA GLY A 136 14.54 -8.03 -0.98
C GLY A 136 14.69 -7.49 -2.39
N SER A 137 13.84 -6.54 -2.79
CA SER A 137 13.90 -5.89 -4.10
C SER A 137 15.18 -5.06 -4.28
N LEU A 138 15.55 -4.30 -3.25
CA LEU A 138 16.74 -3.46 -3.27
C LEU A 138 18.03 -4.30 -3.38
N THR A 139 18.15 -5.35 -2.57
CA THR A 139 19.32 -6.25 -2.62
C THR A 139 19.43 -6.95 -3.96
N GLN A 140 18.32 -7.38 -4.54
CA GLN A 140 18.29 -7.97 -5.88
C GLN A 140 18.73 -6.96 -6.95
N ALA A 141 18.25 -5.72 -6.89
CA ALA A 141 18.61 -4.67 -7.83
C ALA A 141 20.11 -4.34 -7.79
N PHE A 142 20.73 -4.27 -6.58
CA PHE A 142 22.14 -3.92 -6.42
C PHE A 142 23.10 -5.09 -6.66
N THR A 143 22.74 -6.30 -6.27
CA THR A 143 23.65 -7.45 -6.32
C THR A 143 23.41 -8.37 -7.52
N GLY A 144 22.28 -8.20 -8.21
CA GLY A 144 21.81 -9.13 -9.25
C GLY A 144 21.38 -10.50 -8.70
N LYS A 145 21.39 -10.70 -7.37
CA LYS A 145 21.06 -11.96 -6.72
C LYS A 145 19.85 -11.83 -5.80
N SER A 146 18.99 -12.84 -5.81
CA SER A 146 17.87 -12.93 -4.86
C SER A 146 18.39 -13.42 -3.50
N ILE A 147 18.81 -12.47 -2.64
CA ILE A 147 19.28 -12.78 -1.27
C ILE A 147 18.10 -13.08 -0.37
N LEU A 148 17.04 -12.29 -0.46
CA LEU A 148 15.77 -12.53 0.23
C LEU A 148 14.74 -13.06 -0.78
N PRO A 149 14.14 -14.26 -0.55
CA PRO A 149 13.21 -14.83 -1.49
C PRO A 149 11.88 -14.07 -1.49
N LEU A 150 11.57 -13.40 -2.60
CA LEU A 150 10.28 -12.73 -2.80
C LEU A 150 9.20 -13.67 -3.35
N GLY A 151 9.57 -14.88 -3.69
CA GLY A 151 8.71 -15.89 -4.30
C GLY A 151 8.46 -15.65 -5.79
N PRO A 152 8.01 -16.69 -6.51
CA PRO A 152 7.68 -16.59 -7.92
C PRO A 152 6.39 -15.79 -8.13
N PRO A 153 6.12 -15.31 -9.36
CA PRO A 153 4.80 -14.87 -9.77
C PRO A 153 3.77 -15.98 -9.57
N LEU A 154 2.58 -15.61 -9.07
CA LEU A 154 1.45 -16.55 -8.94
C LEU A 154 0.66 -16.68 -10.24
N LEU A 155 0.67 -15.61 -11.06
CA LEU A 155 0.03 -15.56 -12.35
C LEU A 155 1.09 -15.28 -13.42
N PHE A 156 0.98 -15.96 -14.55
CA PHE A 156 1.90 -15.82 -15.67
C PHE A 156 1.19 -15.12 -16.84
N HIS A 157 1.87 -14.18 -17.50
CA HIS A 157 1.43 -13.69 -18.79
C HIS A 157 1.60 -14.83 -19.80
N THR A 158 0.52 -15.36 -20.29
CA THR A 158 0.54 -16.21 -21.50
C THR A 158 0.84 -15.28 -22.68
N HIS A 159 2.11 -15.10 -23.01
CA HIS A 159 2.49 -14.56 -24.31
C HIS A 159 2.01 -15.55 -25.38
N LYS A 160 0.79 -15.39 -25.88
CA LYS A 160 0.46 -15.91 -27.20
C LYS A 160 1.45 -15.23 -28.15
N HIS A 161 2.34 -16.03 -28.72
CA HIS A 161 3.20 -15.63 -29.82
C HIS A 161 2.38 -14.95 -30.91
N VAL A 162 2.34 -13.63 -30.92
CA VAL A 162 2.00 -12.86 -32.13
C VAL A 162 3.31 -12.74 -32.94
N HIS A 163 3.90 -13.86 -33.27
CA HIS A 163 4.94 -13.98 -34.26
C HIS A 163 4.39 -14.75 -35.41
N SER A 164 3.58 -14.13 -36.27
CA SER A 164 3.42 -14.54 -37.65
C SER A 164 2.56 -13.60 -38.47
N ILE A 165 2.92 -12.35 -38.65
CA ILE A 165 2.45 -11.56 -39.81
C ILE A 165 3.47 -10.47 -40.15
N ALA A 166 4.73 -10.79 -40.28
CA ALA A 166 5.73 -9.87 -40.84
C ALA A 166 6.77 -10.64 -41.68
N LYS A 167 6.30 -11.55 -42.52
CA LYS A 167 7.10 -12.15 -43.61
C LYS A 167 6.21 -12.44 -44.79
N VAL A 168 5.56 -11.45 -45.34
CA VAL A 168 5.11 -11.38 -46.72
C VAL A 168 4.87 -9.93 -47.06
N VAL A 169 5.86 -9.23 -47.48
CA VAL A 169 5.96 -8.28 -48.62
C VAL A 169 7.45 -7.99 -48.83
#